data_f4e84f92c92ddad700c018dc5d906abf
#
_entry.id   f4e84f92c92ddad700c018dc5d906abf
#
_cell.length_a   1.000
_cell.length_b   1.000
_cell.length_c   1.000
_cell.angle_alpha   90.00
_cell.angle_beta   90.00
_cell.angle_gamma   90.00
#
_symmetry.space_group_name_H-M   'P 1'
#
loop_
_entity.id
_entity.type
_entity.pdbx_description
1 polymer ?
#
loop_
_entity_poly.entity_id
_entity_poly.type
_entity_poly.pdbx_seq_one_letter_code
_entity_poly.pdbx_strand_id
1 'polypeptide(L)'
;MEKKELENLLMRFSHLGVTHSKNGALLIGKASHIAEYAWLNVMYPCVTEAEVCDLEKRLGVAIPKVYKDFLMNVSNGFDIMNCTLALHGCRTSYNRSDLDSWYPFNLEDVQKYERPKNATPEMFFFASYNYDCSKLYLNTSDNKIYYCDRYDATPLKSWDSLPAMLTSEIERIFSLFDADGRIFSRMAPTTPVVI
;
A
#
# COMPACT_ATOMS: atom_id res chain seq x y z
N MET A 1 3.98 -6.10 -12.96
CA MET A 1 2.66 -5.40 -13.00
C MET A 1 2.90 -4.02 -13.57
N GLU A 2 2.26 -3.73 -14.67
CA GLU A 2 2.30 -2.41 -15.31
C GLU A 2 1.29 -1.47 -14.62
N LYS A 3 1.50 -0.15 -14.73
CA LYS A 3 0.60 0.86 -14.16
C LYS A 3 -0.86 0.65 -14.57
N LYS A 4 -1.10 0.40 -15.88
CA LYS A 4 -2.44 0.18 -16.42
C LYS A 4 -3.11 -1.09 -15.90
N GLU A 5 -2.34 -2.13 -15.59
CA GLU A 5 -2.86 -3.36 -14.98
C GLU A 5 -3.36 -3.09 -13.57
N LEU A 6 -2.57 -2.36 -12.76
CA LEU A 6 -2.98 -1.96 -11.42
C LEU A 6 -4.23 -1.06 -11.47
N GLU A 7 -4.24 -0.04 -12.32
CA GLU A 7 -5.41 0.83 -12.53
C GLU A 7 -6.66 0.01 -12.85
N ASN A 8 -6.57 -0.93 -13.79
CA ASN A 8 -7.70 -1.77 -14.18
C ASN A 8 -8.25 -2.60 -13.01
N LEU A 9 -7.39 -3.16 -12.15
CA LEU A 9 -7.81 -3.88 -10.96
C LEU A 9 -8.56 -2.96 -9.98
N LEU A 10 -8.02 -1.77 -9.73
CA LEU A 10 -8.59 -0.82 -8.79
C LEU A 10 -9.92 -0.23 -9.29
N MET A 11 -10.14 -0.18 -10.62
CA MET A 11 -11.37 0.32 -11.24
C MET A 11 -12.63 -0.53 -10.98
N ARG A 12 -12.53 -1.66 -10.30
CA ARG A 12 -13.68 -2.49 -9.90
C ARG A 12 -14.81 -1.69 -9.23
N PHE A 13 -14.46 -0.67 -8.46
CA PHE A 13 -15.41 0.20 -7.76
C PHE A 13 -15.64 1.56 -8.45
N SER A 14 -15.31 1.69 -9.74
CA SER A 14 -15.46 2.94 -10.51
C SER A 14 -16.89 3.42 -10.64
N HIS A 15 -17.88 2.53 -10.56
CA HIS A 15 -19.31 2.87 -10.57
C HIS A 15 -19.73 3.72 -9.37
N LEU A 16 -18.97 3.73 -8.27
CA LEU A 16 -19.18 4.61 -7.12
C LEU A 16 -18.50 5.99 -7.27
N GLY A 17 -17.87 6.25 -8.41
CA GLY A 17 -17.22 7.50 -8.76
C GLY A 17 -15.71 7.38 -8.93
N VAL A 18 -15.18 8.22 -9.81
CA VAL A 18 -13.73 8.33 -10.09
C VAL A 18 -13.38 9.80 -10.24
N THR A 19 -12.29 10.24 -9.64
CA THR A 19 -11.78 11.60 -9.81
C THR A 19 -10.27 11.66 -9.55
N HIS A 20 -9.67 12.82 -9.80
CA HIS A 20 -8.29 13.09 -9.42
C HIS A 20 -8.26 14.16 -8.35
N SER A 21 -7.38 13.98 -7.38
CA SER A 21 -7.07 15.01 -6.39
C SER A 21 -6.27 16.17 -7.01
N LYS A 22 -6.15 17.27 -6.28
CA LYS A 22 -5.37 18.44 -6.71
C LYS A 22 -3.91 18.11 -7.04
N ASN A 23 -3.30 17.19 -6.31
CA ASN A 23 -1.93 16.73 -6.54
C ASN A 23 -1.83 15.49 -7.45
N GLY A 24 -2.92 15.13 -8.14
CA GLY A 24 -2.94 14.09 -9.19
C GLY A 24 -3.13 12.66 -8.71
N ALA A 25 -3.45 12.41 -7.44
CA ALA A 25 -3.82 11.08 -7.00
C ALA A 25 -5.16 10.65 -7.62
N LEU A 26 -5.22 9.42 -8.14
CA LEU A 26 -6.43 8.82 -8.68
C LEU A 26 -7.26 8.24 -7.54
N LEU A 27 -8.49 8.75 -7.39
CA LEU A 27 -9.43 8.38 -6.33
C LEU A 27 -10.58 7.58 -6.95
N ILE A 28 -10.81 6.37 -6.46
CA ILE A 28 -11.78 5.43 -7.04
C ILE A 28 -12.70 4.90 -5.95
N GLY A 29 -14.02 4.94 -6.23
CA GLY A 29 -15.05 4.43 -5.34
C GLY A 29 -15.29 5.36 -4.16
N LYS A 30 -16.10 6.42 -4.34
CA LYS A 30 -16.51 7.32 -3.25
C LYS A 30 -17.21 6.54 -2.14
N ALA A 31 -16.72 6.64 -0.92
CA ALA A 31 -17.16 5.85 0.23
C ALA A 31 -17.82 6.71 1.32
N SER A 32 -18.85 7.49 0.97
CA SER A 32 -19.54 8.42 1.89
C SER A 32 -20.14 7.72 3.12
N HIS A 33 -20.33 6.40 3.07
CA HIS A 33 -20.77 5.59 4.21
C HIS A 33 -19.67 5.39 5.27
N ILE A 34 -18.41 5.64 4.93
CA ILE A 34 -17.27 5.61 5.86
C ILE A 34 -17.03 7.01 6.41
N ALA A 35 -16.82 7.99 5.50
CA ALA A 35 -16.63 9.39 5.85
C ALA A 35 -16.87 10.28 4.61
N GLU A 36 -17.11 11.58 4.84
CA GLU A 36 -17.42 12.57 3.78
C GLU A 36 -16.37 12.57 2.64
N TYR A 37 -15.10 12.46 2.98
CA TYR A 37 -13.99 12.49 2.02
C TYR A 37 -13.37 11.11 1.74
N ALA A 38 -13.98 10.01 2.23
CA ALA A 38 -13.40 8.68 2.05
C ALA A 38 -13.52 8.17 0.61
N TRP A 39 -12.49 7.45 0.17
CA TRP A 39 -12.42 6.71 -1.08
C TRP A 39 -11.98 5.27 -0.80
N LEU A 40 -12.51 4.33 -1.58
CA LEU A 40 -12.16 2.92 -1.41
C LEU A 40 -10.72 2.64 -1.86
N ASN A 41 -10.35 3.14 -3.04
CA ASN A 41 -9.02 2.92 -3.58
C ASN A 41 -8.37 4.26 -3.95
N VAL A 42 -7.10 4.41 -3.64
CA VAL A 42 -6.31 5.60 -3.96
C VAL A 42 -4.98 5.17 -4.57
N MET A 43 -4.65 5.69 -5.74
CA MET A 43 -3.38 5.47 -6.40
C MET A 43 -2.63 6.80 -6.54
N TYR A 44 -1.42 6.86 -6.01
CA TYR A 44 -0.66 8.11 -5.94
C TYR A 44 0.23 8.33 -7.17
N PRO A 45 0.49 9.61 -7.58
CA PRO A 45 1.38 9.91 -8.69
C PRO A 45 2.77 9.32 -8.48
N CYS A 46 3.37 8.80 -9.53
CA CYS A 46 4.74 8.29 -9.49
C CYS A 46 5.73 9.36 -9.03
N VAL A 47 6.77 8.96 -8.36
CA VAL A 47 7.87 9.83 -7.95
C VAL A 47 8.97 9.91 -9.01
N THR A 48 9.72 11.00 -8.98
CA THR A 48 10.93 11.19 -9.78
C THR A 48 12.13 10.47 -9.15
N GLU A 49 13.18 10.26 -9.92
CA GLU A 49 14.44 9.71 -9.43
C GLU A 49 15.07 10.58 -8.32
N ALA A 50 14.95 11.90 -8.43
CA ALA A 50 15.45 12.84 -7.42
C ALA A 50 14.71 12.66 -6.07
N GLU A 51 13.38 12.51 -6.10
CA GLU A 51 12.58 12.25 -4.89
C GLU A 51 12.90 10.89 -4.28
N VAL A 52 13.15 9.86 -5.09
CA VAL A 52 13.62 8.55 -4.61
C VAL A 52 14.99 8.67 -3.94
N CYS A 53 15.94 9.35 -4.56
CA CYS A 53 17.28 9.58 -3.97
C CYS A 53 17.19 10.30 -2.62
N ASP A 54 16.31 11.30 -2.50
CA ASP A 54 16.11 12.01 -1.24
C ASP A 54 15.41 11.13 -0.20
N LEU A 55 14.48 10.28 -0.61
CA LEU A 55 13.86 9.30 0.28
C LEU A 55 14.89 8.27 0.79
N GLU A 56 15.77 7.74 -0.07
CA GLU A 56 16.84 6.83 0.33
C GLU A 56 17.79 7.47 1.37
N LYS A 57 18.14 8.76 1.19
CA LYS A 57 18.94 9.50 2.20
C LYS A 57 18.20 9.56 3.55
N ARG A 58 16.90 9.86 3.54
CA ARG A 58 16.09 9.89 4.78
C ARG A 58 15.93 8.51 5.40
N LEU A 59 15.75 7.46 4.59
CA LEU A 59 15.67 6.08 5.05
C LEU A 59 17.01 5.58 5.64
N GLY A 60 18.12 6.04 5.13
CA GLY A 60 19.48 5.54 5.46
C GLY A 60 19.77 4.17 4.86
N VAL A 61 18.92 3.68 3.94
CA VAL A 61 19.07 2.43 3.20
C VAL A 61 18.60 2.61 1.77
N ALA A 62 19.18 1.85 0.84
CA ALA A 62 18.73 1.82 -0.54
C ALA A 62 17.36 1.14 -0.64
N ILE A 63 16.47 1.69 -1.47
CA ILE A 63 15.20 1.04 -1.80
C ILE A 63 15.49 -0.08 -2.79
N PRO A 64 15.04 -1.34 -2.54
CA PRO A 64 15.25 -2.44 -3.47
C PRO A 64 14.71 -2.10 -4.87
N LYS A 65 15.46 -2.47 -5.91
CA LYS A 65 15.15 -2.09 -7.30
C LYS A 65 13.70 -2.37 -7.68
N VAL A 66 13.16 -3.52 -7.27
CA VAL A 66 11.76 -3.91 -7.57
C VAL A 66 10.76 -2.88 -7.02
N TYR A 67 10.97 -2.40 -5.79
CA TYR A 67 10.08 -1.42 -5.17
C TYR A 67 10.35 0.00 -5.69
N LYS A 68 11.61 0.34 -5.95
CA LYS A 68 12.00 1.60 -6.61
C LYS A 68 11.31 1.74 -7.98
N ASP A 69 11.41 0.71 -8.82
CA ASP A 69 10.76 0.67 -10.14
C ASP A 69 9.23 0.82 -10.01
N PHE A 70 8.62 0.22 -8.98
CA PHE A 70 7.20 0.37 -8.67
C PHE A 70 6.85 1.83 -8.35
N LEU A 71 7.58 2.47 -7.45
CA LEU A 71 7.35 3.86 -7.04
C LEU A 71 7.48 4.85 -8.21
N MET A 72 8.42 4.61 -9.11
CA MET A 72 8.74 5.50 -10.23
C MET A 72 7.86 5.27 -11.47
N ASN A 73 7.38 4.05 -11.71
CA ASN A 73 6.74 3.70 -12.97
C ASN A 73 5.28 3.23 -12.83
N VAL A 74 4.86 2.86 -11.62
CA VAL A 74 3.52 2.34 -11.35
C VAL A 74 2.74 3.28 -10.45
N SER A 75 3.16 3.44 -9.20
CA SER A 75 2.51 4.32 -8.24
C SER A 75 3.43 4.61 -7.05
N ASN A 76 3.38 5.82 -6.51
CA ASN A 76 4.04 6.19 -5.26
C ASN A 76 3.30 5.58 -4.03
N GLY A 77 3.17 4.26 -4.00
CA GLY A 77 2.27 3.59 -3.07
C GLY A 77 0.81 3.64 -3.52
N PHE A 78 -0.06 2.93 -2.84
CA PHE A 78 -1.52 3.00 -3.04
C PHE A 78 -2.25 2.43 -1.83
N ASP A 79 -3.53 2.80 -1.69
CA ASP A 79 -4.43 2.28 -0.67
C ASP A 79 -5.58 1.53 -1.32
N ILE A 80 -5.96 0.38 -0.76
CA ILE A 80 -7.15 -0.36 -1.19
C ILE A 80 -8.13 -0.54 -0.04
N MET A 81 -9.42 -0.44 -0.40
CA MET A 81 -10.57 -0.57 0.49
C MET A 81 -10.39 0.27 1.76
N ASN A 82 -10.19 1.59 1.55
CA ASN A 82 -9.99 2.57 2.61
C ASN A 82 -8.87 2.16 3.58
N CYS A 83 -7.67 1.95 3.04
CA CYS A 83 -6.47 1.55 3.78
C CYS A 83 -6.50 0.14 4.40
N THR A 84 -7.43 -0.75 4.00
CA THR A 84 -7.39 -2.16 4.45
C THR A 84 -6.01 -2.77 4.20
N LEU A 85 -5.40 -2.48 3.04
CA LEU A 85 -3.97 -2.62 2.79
C LEU A 85 -3.45 -1.32 2.20
N ALA A 86 -2.36 -0.81 2.75
CA ALA A 86 -1.66 0.36 2.25
C ALA A 86 -0.22 0.01 1.86
N LEU A 87 0.16 0.31 0.60
CA LEU A 87 1.56 0.35 0.20
C LEU A 87 2.10 1.76 0.43
N HIS A 88 3.17 1.85 1.17
CA HIS A 88 3.77 3.11 1.60
C HIS A 88 4.65 3.72 0.51
N GLY A 89 4.69 5.04 0.44
CA GLY A 89 5.45 5.76 -0.57
C GLY A 89 6.23 6.95 -0.01
N CYS A 90 6.71 7.77 -0.93
CA CYS A 90 7.34 9.04 -0.60
C CYS A 90 6.27 10.07 -0.23
N ARG A 91 6.09 10.34 1.06
CA ARG A 91 5.19 11.38 1.52
C ARG A 91 5.90 12.72 1.55
N THR A 92 5.38 13.69 0.80
CA THR A 92 5.99 15.01 0.65
C THR A 92 5.30 16.10 1.47
N SER A 93 4.08 15.85 2.01
CA SER A 93 3.37 16.83 2.82
C SER A 93 2.59 16.19 3.96
N TYR A 94 2.56 16.88 5.09
CA TYR A 94 1.75 16.58 6.28
C TYR A 94 0.73 17.70 6.56
N ASN A 95 0.48 18.57 5.58
CA ASN A 95 -0.49 19.65 5.73
C ASN A 95 -1.92 19.12 5.78
N ARG A 96 -2.51 19.06 6.96
CA ARG A 96 -3.87 18.57 7.20
C ARG A 96 -4.98 19.53 6.78
N SER A 97 -4.64 20.79 6.49
CA SER A 97 -5.61 21.77 6.00
C SER A 97 -5.83 21.70 4.48
N ASP A 98 -4.98 20.99 3.73
CA ASP A 98 -5.17 20.73 2.31
C ASP A 98 -5.97 19.44 2.13
N LEU A 99 -7.30 19.56 2.12
CA LEU A 99 -8.22 18.43 1.97
C LEU A 99 -8.34 17.94 0.52
N ASP A 100 -7.83 18.71 -0.44
CA ASP A 100 -7.92 18.41 -1.87
C ASP A 100 -6.70 17.63 -2.38
N SER A 101 -5.65 17.49 -1.59
CA SER A 101 -4.44 16.73 -1.92
C SER A 101 -4.34 15.44 -1.11
N TRP A 102 -3.94 14.37 -1.78
CA TRP A 102 -3.83 13.04 -1.20
C TRP A 102 -2.39 12.54 -1.27
N TYR A 103 -1.88 12.04 -0.16
CA TYR A 103 -0.51 11.58 -0.01
C TYR A 103 -0.47 10.17 0.56
N PRO A 104 0.49 9.32 0.14
CA PRO A 104 0.62 7.97 0.65
C PRO A 104 0.99 7.97 2.14
N PHE A 105 0.84 6.83 2.79
CA PHE A 105 1.55 6.56 4.04
C PHE A 105 3.06 6.67 3.80
N ASN A 106 3.79 7.23 4.78
CA ASN A 106 5.20 7.46 4.60
C ASN A 106 5.99 6.16 4.76
N LEU A 107 6.81 5.84 3.76
CA LEU A 107 7.68 4.67 3.77
C LEU A 107 8.67 4.66 4.95
N GLU A 108 9.06 5.85 5.42
CA GLU A 108 9.92 5.98 6.61
C GLU A 108 9.27 5.40 7.88
N ASP A 109 7.93 5.50 8.00
CA ASP A 109 7.23 5.02 9.20
C ASP A 109 7.39 3.51 9.33
N VAL A 110 7.06 2.73 8.29
CA VAL A 110 7.12 1.27 8.32
C VAL A 110 8.56 0.75 8.31
N GLN A 111 9.48 1.45 7.65
CA GLN A 111 10.86 1.00 7.47
C GLN A 111 11.76 1.36 8.66
N LYS A 112 11.49 2.45 9.38
CA LYS A 112 12.34 2.93 10.48
C LYS A 112 11.67 2.83 11.85
N TYR A 113 10.46 3.37 11.98
CA TYR A 113 9.84 3.59 13.30
C TYR A 113 8.98 2.42 13.76
N GLU A 114 8.38 1.68 12.82
CA GLU A 114 7.49 0.58 13.11
C GLU A 114 8.11 -0.80 12.79
N ARG A 115 9.38 -0.86 12.49
CA ARG A 115 10.10 -2.08 12.13
C ARG A 115 10.11 -3.07 13.31
N PRO A 116 9.76 -4.36 13.13
CA PRO A 116 9.88 -5.38 14.17
C PRO A 116 11.31 -5.49 14.70
N LYS A 117 11.46 -5.80 15.99
CA LYS A 117 12.79 -5.83 16.64
C LYS A 117 13.71 -6.95 16.11
N ASN A 118 13.12 -8.04 15.63
CA ASN A 118 13.87 -9.17 15.04
C ASN A 118 14.06 -9.05 13.52
N ALA A 119 13.71 -7.91 12.93
CA ALA A 119 13.91 -7.68 11.51
C ALA A 119 15.39 -7.56 11.17
N THR A 120 15.82 -8.27 10.11
CA THR A 120 17.21 -8.26 9.61
C THR A 120 17.40 -7.19 8.52
N PRO A 121 18.65 -6.81 8.19
CA PRO A 121 18.93 -5.80 7.16
C PRO A 121 18.34 -6.12 5.78
N GLU A 122 18.17 -7.40 5.45
CA GLU A 122 17.64 -7.89 4.18
C GLU A 122 16.14 -7.68 4.04
N MET A 123 15.42 -7.40 5.14
CA MET A 123 13.98 -7.21 5.15
C MET A 123 13.64 -5.73 4.89
N PHE A 124 13.10 -5.42 3.73
CA PHE A 124 12.64 -4.08 3.36
C PHE A 124 11.12 -3.97 3.52
N PHE A 125 10.66 -3.33 4.60
CA PHE A 125 9.23 -3.14 4.90
C PHE A 125 8.66 -2.02 4.04
N PHE A 126 7.51 -2.27 3.40
CA PHE A 126 6.93 -1.32 2.44
C PHE A 126 5.40 -1.20 2.49
N ALA A 127 4.71 -2.06 3.25
CA ALA A 127 3.26 -2.04 3.33
C ALA A 127 2.75 -2.51 4.69
N SER A 128 1.52 -2.13 5.01
CA SER A 128 0.85 -2.55 6.25
C SER A 128 -0.66 -2.73 6.05
N TYR A 129 -1.23 -3.62 6.87
CA TYR A 129 -2.67 -3.82 6.99
C TYR A 129 -3.24 -2.99 8.13
N ASN A 130 -4.40 -2.35 7.93
CA ASN A 130 -5.02 -1.52 8.96
C ASN A 130 -5.65 -2.32 10.10
N TYR A 131 -6.00 -3.59 9.86
CA TYR A 131 -6.70 -4.42 10.85
C TYR A 131 -5.91 -4.61 12.15
N ASP A 132 -4.63 -4.96 12.03
CA ASP A 132 -3.75 -5.30 13.17
C ASP A 132 -2.35 -4.67 13.07
N CYS A 133 -2.13 -3.82 12.06
CA CYS A 133 -0.84 -3.23 11.72
C CYS A 133 0.25 -4.26 11.35
N SER A 134 -0.13 -5.48 10.98
CA SER A 134 0.76 -6.46 10.38
C SER A 134 1.37 -5.93 9.08
N LYS A 135 2.50 -6.49 8.64
CA LYS A 135 3.36 -5.86 7.65
C LYS A 135 3.69 -6.77 6.48
N LEU A 136 4.03 -6.13 5.37
CA LEU A 136 4.68 -6.78 4.24
C LEU A 136 6.11 -6.27 4.09
N TYR A 137 7.02 -7.18 3.82
CA TYR A 137 8.38 -6.84 3.47
C TYR A 137 8.88 -7.60 2.24
N LEU A 138 9.79 -6.98 1.50
CA LEU A 138 10.58 -7.60 0.45
C LEU A 138 11.89 -8.08 1.08
N ASN A 139 12.20 -9.35 0.93
CA ASN A 139 13.51 -9.87 1.32
C ASN A 139 14.48 -9.72 0.15
N THR A 140 15.54 -8.93 0.34
CA THR A 140 16.50 -8.62 -0.71
C THR A 140 17.43 -9.78 -1.07
N SER A 141 17.46 -10.84 -0.25
CA SER A 141 18.27 -12.05 -0.52
C SER A 141 17.63 -12.96 -1.57
N ASP A 142 16.28 -13.02 -1.63
CA ASP A 142 15.55 -13.91 -2.53
C ASP A 142 14.52 -13.20 -3.42
N ASN A 143 14.32 -11.89 -3.21
CA ASN A 143 13.35 -11.03 -3.88
C ASN A 143 11.88 -11.46 -3.71
N LYS A 144 11.58 -12.27 -2.70
CA LYS A 144 10.21 -12.66 -2.33
C LYS A 144 9.56 -11.63 -1.42
N ILE A 145 8.23 -11.63 -1.44
CA ILE A 145 7.42 -10.82 -0.51
C ILE A 145 6.94 -11.70 0.62
N TYR A 146 7.03 -11.18 1.83
CA TYR A 146 6.62 -11.87 3.05
C TYR A 146 5.62 -11.05 3.84
N TYR A 147 4.63 -11.73 4.39
CA TYR A 147 3.71 -11.23 5.38
C TYR A 147 4.16 -11.65 6.77
N CYS A 148 4.10 -10.74 7.73
CA CYS A 148 4.48 -10.98 9.12
C CYS A 148 3.60 -10.21 10.09
N ASP A 149 3.67 -10.56 11.37
CA ASP A 149 3.01 -9.84 12.46
C ASP A 149 3.55 -8.40 12.61
N ARG A 150 2.81 -7.56 13.33
CA ARG A 150 3.20 -6.18 13.65
C ARG A 150 4.55 -6.08 14.35
N TYR A 151 4.84 -6.99 15.28
CA TYR A 151 6.00 -6.93 16.17
C TYR A 151 7.02 -8.05 15.94
N ASP A 152 6.68 -9.02 15.09
CA ASP A 152 7.52 -10.18 14.79
C ASP A 152 7.65 -10.34 13.26
N ALA A 153 8.87 -10.21 12.77
CA ALA A 153 9.19 -10.33 11.34
C ALA A 153 9.26 -11.79 10.85
N THR A 154 8.97 -12.78 11.71
CA THR A 154 8.87 -14.18 11.29
C THR A 154 7.83 -14.32 10.17
N PRO A 155 8.20 -14.93 9.02
CA PRO A 155 7.27 -15.08 7.91
C PRO A 155 6.05 -15.94 8.27
N LEU A 156 4.86 -15.41 8.01
CA LEU A 156 3.59 -16.12 8.15
C LEU A 156 3.03 -16.58 6.80
N LYS A 157 3.37 -15.85 5.72
CA LYS A 157 3.00 -16.17 4.33
C LYS A 157 4.01 -15.56 3.39
N SER A 158 4.15 -16.08 2.17
CA SER A 158 5.03 -15.52 1.15
C SER A 158 4.42 -15.56 -0.25
N TRP A 159 4.95 -14.71 -1.12
CA TRP A 159 4.68 -14.67 -2.56
C TRP A 159 6.01 -14.55 -3.31
N ASP A 160 6.08 -15.15 -4.47
CA ASP A 160 7.31 -15.21 -5.27
C ASP A 160 7.73 -13.87 -5.88
N SER A 161 6.84 -12.87 -5.89
CA SER A 161 7.15 -11.53 -6.42
C SER A 161 6.15 -10.48 -5.96
N LEU A 162 6.51 -9.19 -6.09
CA LEU A 162 5.60 -8.07 -5.83
C LEU A 162 4.34 -8.13 -6.71
N PRO A 163 4.40 -8.36 -8.03
CA PRO A 163 3.19 -8.52 -8.85
C PRO A 163 2.28 -9.66 -8.39
N ALA A 164 2.84 -10.82 -8.04
CA ALA A 164 2.06 -11.97 -7.56
C ALA A 164 1.35 -11.65 -6.25
N MET A 165 2.03 -10.99 -5.31
CA MET A 165 1.44 -10.51 -4.06
C MET A 165 0.31 -9.52 -4.33
N LEU A 166 0.54 -8.50 -5.17
CA LEU A 166 -0.44 -7.47 -5.48
C LEU A 166 -1.72 -8.07 -6.07
N THR A 167 -1.62 -8.91 -7.09
CA THR A 167 -2.79 -9.57 -7.71
C THR A 167 -3.55 -10.40 -6.68
N SER A 168 -2.84 -11.25 -5.94
CA SER A 168 -3.44 -12.13 -4.93
C SER A 168 -4.16 -11.34 -3.82
N GLU A 169 -3.52 -10.30 -3.27
CA GLU A 169 -4.08 -9.56 -2.13
C GLU A 169 -5.21 -8.60 -2.56
N ILE A 170 -5.10 -7.96 -3.73
CA ILE A 170 -6.18 -7.11 -4.25
C ILE A 170 -7.45 -7.95 -4.46
N GLU A 171 -7.34 -9.11 -5.13
CA GLU A 171 -8.48 -10.01 -5.36
C GLU A 171 -9.07 -10.53 -4.05
N ARG A 172 -8.21 -10.98 -3.12
CA ARG A 172 -8.63 -11.46 -1.81
C ARG A 172 -9.35 -10.37 -1.01
N ILE A 173 -8.76 -9.18 -0.90
CA ILE A 173 -9.37 -8.08 -0.15
C ILE A 173 -10.70 -7.67 -0.79
N PHE A 174 -10.76 -7.53 -2.11
CA PHE A 174 -12.02 -7.19 -2.79
C PHE A 174 -13.12 -8.23 -2.56
N SER A 175 -12.79 -9.50 -2.35
CA SER A 175 -13.77 -10.54 -2.03
C SER A 175 -14.39 -10.40 -0.63
N LEU A 176 -13.82 -9.57 0.25
CA LEU A 176 -14.35 -9.29 1.58
C LEU A 176 -15.40 -8.19 1.61
N PHE A 177 -15.65 -7.54 0.46
CA PHE A 177 -16.54 -6.38 0.37
C PHE A 177 -17.62 -6.61 -0.71
N ASP A 178 -18.77 -6.01 -0.50
CA ASP A 178 -19.87 -5.97 -1.46
C ASP A 178 -19.62 -4.94 -2.60
N ALA A 179 -20.58 -4.83 -3.51
CA ALA A 179 -20.48 -3.90 -4.64
C ALA A 179 -20.46 -2.42 -4.21
N ASP A 180 -20.98 -2.09 -3.04
CA ASP A 180 -20.98 -0.73 -2.48
C ASP A 180 -19.71 -0.44 -1.65
N GLY A 181 -18.76 -1.38 -1.59
CA GLY A 181 -17.54 -1.27 -0.80
C GLY A 181 -17.77 -1.41 0.70
N ARG A 182 -18.84 -2.09 1.12
CA ARG A 182 -19.11 -2.40 2.54
C ARG A 182 -18.55 -3.77 2.86
N ILE A 183 -17.83 -3.88 3.98
CA ILE A 183 -17.30 -5.17 4.42
C ILE A 183 -18.43 -6.12 4.82
N PHE A 184 -18.39 -7.38 4.34
CA PHE A 184 -19.38 -8.40 4.69
C PHE A 184 -19.38 -8.75 6.18
N SER A 185 -18.22 -8.75 6.82
CA SER A 185 -18.08 -9.05 8.25
C SER A 185 -17.06 -8.14 8.91
N ARG A 186 -17.52 -7.26 9.80
CA ARG A 186 -16.64 -6.35 10.56
C ARG A 186 -15.78 -7.05 11.61
N MET A 187 -16.14 -8.28 11.98
CA MET A 187 -15.43 -9.07 12.99
C MET A 187 -14.40 -10.01 12.39
N ALA A 188 -14.43 -10.21 11.06
CA ALA A 188 -13.46 -11.06 10.40
C ALA A 188 -12.15 -10.28 10.12
N PRO A 189 -10.98 -10.91 10.34
CA PRO A 189 -9.71 -10.33 9.95
C PRO A 189 -9.67 -10.03 8.45
N THR A 190 -9.13 -8.86 8.10
CA THR A 190 -8.89 -8.49 6.70
C THR A 190 -7.46 -8.82 6.23
N THR A 191 -6.64 -9.32 7.14
CA THR A 191 -5.27 -9.78 6.87
C THR A 191 -5.26 -11.15 6.18
N PRO A 192 -4.13 -11.56 5.55
CA PRO A 192 -4.00 -12.89 4.98
C PRO A 192 -4.26 -13.99 5.99
N VAL A 193 -5.02 -15.02 5.59
CA VAL A 193 -5.18 -16.22 6.41
C VAL A 193 -3.87 -17.00 6.41
N VAL A 194 -3.37 -17.28 7.61
CA VAL A 194 -2.20 -18.15 7.81
C VAL A 194 -2.74 -19.57 7.95
N ILE A 195 -2.37 -20.45 7.04
CA ILE A 195 -2.74 -21.87 7.04
C ILE A 195 -1.61 -22.68 7.68
#